data_41d4a7f1e235683929041762289d102e
#
_entry.id   41d4a7f1e235683929041762289d102e
#
_cell.length_a   1.000
_cell.length_b   1.000
_cell.length_c   1.000
_cell.angle_alpha   90.00
_cell.angle_beta   90.00
_cell.angle_gamma   90.00
#
_symmetry.space_group_name_H-M   'P 1'
#
loop_
_entity.id
_entity.type
_entity.pdbx_description
1 polymer ?
#
loop_
_entity_poly.entity_id
_entity_poly.type
_entity_poly.pdbx_seq_one_letter_code
_entity_poly.pdbx_strand_id
1 'polypeptide(L)'
;IFDIFENWGDFLKHPSSYLFSPSGLTYYGGLICAALAIWWYAKKHKIGFWHLNDAMAPTMMLAYSLGRIGCQVSGDGDWGIDNVNPKPFNWLPNWMWSYTYPHNVNEVGDPITGCIGKYCNELKIGVFPTPFYEIIGCFILFLIIWSLR
;
A
#
# COMPACT_ATOMS: atom_id res chain seq x y z
N ILE A 1 2.52 -15.19 -1.12
CA ILE A 1 3.60 -16.24 -1.11
C ILE A 1 3.71 -16.80 0.30
N PHE A 2 3.78 -16.01 1.35
CA PHE A 2 3.83 -16.48 2.74
C PHE A 2 2.60 -17.33 3.10
N ASP A 3 1.41 -16.92 2.73
CA ASP A 3 0.16 -17.69 2.91
C ASP A 3 0.21 -19.08 2.28
N ILE A 4 0.87 -19.23 1.14
CA ILE A 4 1.05 -20.52 0.47
C ILE A 4 2.04 -21.41 1.25
N PHE A 5 3.06 -20.82 1.87
CA PHE A 5 4.01 -21.55 2.70
C PHE A 5 3.42 -21.97 4.06
N GLU A 6 2.60 -21.12 4.67
CA GLU A 6 1.92 -21.43 5.93
C GLU A 6 0.81 -22.48 5.76
N ASN A 7 0.11 -22.46 4.63
CA ASN A 7 -1.01 -23.36 4.35
C ASN A 7 -0.71 -24.34 3.20
N TRP A 8 0.52 -24.85 3.11
CA TRP A 8 0.96 -25.73 2.03
C TRP A 8 0.09 -26.99 1.86
N GLY A 9 -0.43 -27.54 2.96
CA GLY A 9 -1.32 -28.70 2.94
C GLY A 9 -2.68 -28.42 2.32
N ASP A 10 -3.23 -27.23 2.54
CA ASP A 10 -4.52 -26.80 1.97
C ASP A 10 -4.38 -26.29 0.54
N PHE A 11 -3.21 -25.72 0.21
CA PHE A 11 -2.86 -25.35 -1.17
C PHE A 11 -2.84 -26.58 -2.10
N LEU A 12 -2.30 -27.72 -1.62
CA LEU A 12 -2.28 -28.96 -2.41
C LEU A 12 -3.67 -29.57 -2.63
N LYS A 13 -4.64 -29.30 -1.73
CA LYS A 13 -6.02 -29.80 -1.84
C LYS A 13 -6.88 -28.92 -2.77
N HIS A 14 -6.65 -27.60 -2.74
CA HIS A 14 -7.44 -26.62 -3.48
C HIS A 14 -6.58 -25.55 -4.15
N PRO A 15 -5.68 -25.92 -5.10
CA PRO A 15 -4.76 -24.96 -5.72
C PRO A 15 -5.48 -23.86 -6.50
N SER A 16 -6.66 -24.16 -7.05
CA SER A 16 -7.46 -23.18 -7.79
C SER A 16 -8.03 -22.07 -6.91
N SER A 17 -8.42 -22.36 -5.68
CA SER A 17 -8.96 -21.36 -4.76
C SER A 17 -7.90 -20.37 -4.28
N TYR A 18 -6.64 -20.79 -4.16
CA TYR A 18 -5.53 -19.92 -3.80
C TYR A 18 -4.98 -19.12 -4.99
N LEU A 19 -4.94 -19.73 -6.18
CA LEU A 19 -4.49 -19.07 -7.42
C LEU A 19 -5.53 -18.11 -8.00
N PHE A 20 -6.81 -18.40 -7.80
CA PHE A 20 -7.93 -17.59 -8.32
C PHE A 20 -8.67 -16.81 -7.22
N SER A 21 -8.10 -16.70 -6.02
CA SER A 21 -8.67 -15.81 -5.01
C SER A 21 -8.59 -14.35 -5.49
N PRO A 22 -9.67 -13.58 -5.35
CA PRO A 22 -9.71 -12.19 -5.85
C PRO A 22 -8.57 -11.31 -5.32
N SER A 23 -8.09 -11.55 -4.10
CA SER A 23 -7.02 -10.78 -3.47
C SER A 23 -5.61 -11.17 -3.93
N GLY A 24 -5.36 -12.46 -4.18
CA GLY A 24 -4.01 -12.94 -4.54
C GLY A 24 -3.71 -12.80 -6.03
N LEU A 25 -4.66 -13.15 -6.90
CA LEU A 25 -4.48 -13.11 -8.35
C LEU A 25 -4.42 -11.68 -8.89
N THR A 26 -5.12 -10.75 -8.25
CA THR A 26 -5.20 -9.35 -8.71
C THR A 26 -3.82 -8.69 -8.68
N TYR A 27 -3.04 -8.89 -7.60
CA TYR A 27 -1.73 -8.28 -7.48
C TYR A 27 -0.67 -8.97 -8.36
N TYR A 28 -0.52 -10.28 -8.24
CA TYR A 28 0.50 -11.04 -8.99
C TYR A 28 0.17 -11.14 -10.48
N GLY A 29 -1.10 -11.30 -10.83
CA GLY A 29 -1.54 -11.28 -12.22
C GLY A 29 -1.21 -9.94 -12.89
N GLY A 30 -1.51 -8.83 -12.22
CA GLY A 30 -1.17 -7.49 -12.69
C GLY A 30 0.34 -7.29 -12.85
N LEU A 31 1.14 -7.74 -11.87
CA LEU A 31 2.60 -7.64 -11.90
C LEU A 31 3.20 -8.44 -13.07
N ILE A 32 2.75 -9.68 -13.26
CA ILE A 32 3.24 -10.54 -14.35
C ILE A 32 2.84 -9.96 -15.70
N CYS A 33 1.59 -9.54 -15.87
CA CYS A 33 1.12 -8.92 -17.12
C CYS A 33 1.88 -7.62 -17.43
N ALA A 34 2.13 -6.78 -16.41
CA ALA A 34 2.92 -5.56 -16.57
C ALA A 34 4.37 -5.86 -16.98
N ALA A 35 5.02 -6.83 -16.32
CA ALA A 35 6.39 -7.23 -16.67
C ALA A 35 6.48 -7.77 -18.11
N LEU A 36 5.53 -8.61 -18.52
CA LEU A 36 5.47 -9.14 -19.88
C LEU A 36 5.19 -8.03 -20.91
N ALA A 37 4.30 -7.10 -20.62
CA ALA A 37 3.99 -5.96 -21.48
C ALA A 37 5.21 -5.04 -21.66
N ILE A 38 5.93 -4.75 -20.60
CA ILE A 38 7.16 -3.95 -20.62
C ILE A 38 8.25 -4.66 -21.41
N TRP A 39 8.45 -5.95 -21.17
CA TRP A 39 9.41 -6.74 -21.94
C TRP A 39 9.09 -6.79 -23.42
N TRP A 40 7.81 -7.04 -23.76
CA TRP A 40 7.36 -7.05 -25.15
C TRP A 40 7.54 -5.68 -25.83
N TYR A 41 7.18 -4.60 -25.13
CA TYR A 41 7.35 -3.23 -25.62
C TYR A 41 8.83 -2.90 -25.87
N ALA A 42 9.71 -3.21 -24.91
CA ALA A 42 11.15 -3.02 -25.06
C ALA A 42 11.71 -3.75 -26.27
N LYS A 43 11.31 -5.01 -26.46
CA LYS A 43 11.73 -5.85 -27.60
C LYS A 43 11.22 -5.29 -28.92
N LYS A 44 9.94 -4.89 -28.99
CA LYS A 44 9.32 -4.34 -30.20
C LYS A 44 9.98 -3.05 -30.66
N HIS A 45 10.32 -2.17 -29.74
CA HIS A 45 10.91 -0.86 -30.04
C HIS A 45 12.45 -0.86 -29.99
N LYS A 46 13.08 -2.04 -29.80
CA LYS A 46 14.54 -2.17 -29.69
C LYS A 46 15.16 -1.31 -28.59
N ILE A 47 14.42 -1.06 -27.52
CA ILE A 47 14.88 -0.31 -26.37
C ILE A 47 15.62 -1.27 -25.45
N GLY A 48 16.79 -0.89 -24.97
CA GLY A 48 17.52 -1.69 -23.98
C GLY A 48 16.70 -1.87 -22.72
N PHE A 49 16.52 -3.10 -22.27
CA PHE A 49 15.70 -3.44 -21.10
C PHE A 49 16.10 -2.62 -19.86
N TRP A 50 17.38 -2.47 -19.60
CA TRP A 50 17.91 -1.68 -18.48
C TRP A 50 17.56 -0.20 -18.59
N HIS A 51 17.68 0.39 -19.78
CA HIS A 51 17.32 1.79 -20.02
C HIS A 51 15.83 2.04 -19.78
N LEU A 52 14.98 1.09 -20.15
CA LEU A 52 13.55 1.20 -19.89
C LEU A 52 13.24 1.12 -18.39
N ASN A 53 13.90 0.20 -17.66
CA ASN A 53 13.74 0.09 -16.21
C ASN A 53 14.20 1.35 -15.47
N ASP A 54 15.34 1.92 -15.87
CA ASP A 54 15.80 3.20 -15.33
C ASP A 54 14.79 4.32 -15.57
N ALA A 55 14.19 4.35 -16.76
CA ALA A 55 13.16 5.32 -17.09
C ALA A 55 11.89 5.15 -16.23
N MET A 56 11.56 3.91 -15.88
CA MET A 56 10.35 3.58 -15.12
C MET A 56 10.53 3.72 -13.60
N ALA A 57 11.75 3.60 -13.09
CA ALA A 57 12.02 3.60 -11.66
C ALA A 57 11.41 4.81 -10.91
N PRO A 58 11.63 6.07 -11.32
CA PRO A 58 11.01 7.20 -10.66
C PRO A 58 9.48 7.19 -10.75
N THR A 59 8.94 6.76 -11.90
CA THR A 59 7.49 6.69 -12.11
C THR A 59 6.84 5.67 -11.17
N MET A 60 7.51 4.55 -10.91
CA MET A 60 7.05 3.54 -9.95
C MET A 60 7.03 4.09 -8.52
N MET A 61 8.05 4.83 -8.09
CA MET A 61 8.08 5.47 -6.77
C MET A 61 6.96 6.50 -6.61
N LEU A 62 6.73 7.31 -7.64
CA LEU A 62 5.62 8.27 -7.64
C LEU A 62 4.27 7.57 -7.58
N ALA A 63 4.06 6.54 -8.40
CA ALA A 63 2.82 5.77 -8.42
C ALA A 63 2.55 5.09 -7.07
N TYR A 64 3.57 4.53 -6.42
CA TYR A 64 3.45 3.95 -5.09
C TYR A 64 3.07 5.00 -4.05
N SER A 65 3.75 6.15 -4.03
CA SER A 65 3.43 7.26 -3.13
C SER A 65 1.98 7.72 -3.28
N LEU A 66 1.49 7.87 -4.51
CA LEU A 66 0.10 8.24 -4.78
C LEU A 66 -0.88 7.15 -4.35
N GLY A 67 -0.55 5.87 -4.55
CA GLY A 67 -1.36 4.75 -4.09
C GLY A 67 -1.52 4.74 -2.57
N ARG A 68 -0.45 5.03 -1.82
CA ARG A 68 -0.48 5.09 -0.34
C ARG A 68 -1.34 6.24 0.22
N ILE A 69 -1.63 7.28 -0.58
CA ILE A 69 -2.64 8.27 -0.20
C ILE A 69 -4.02 7.60 -0.07
N GLY A 70 -4.35 6.67 -0.96
CA GLY A 70 -5.57 5.88 -0.87
C GLY A 70 -5.65 5.11 0.45
N CYS A 71 -4.61 4.37 0.84
CA CYS A 71 -4.53 3.64 2.10
C CYS A 71 -4.67 4.57 3.32
N GLN A 72 -4.02 5.74 3.28
CA GLN A 72 -4.10 6.73 4.36
C GLN A 72 -5.52 7.28 4.54
N VAL A 73 -6.25 7.51 3.45
CA VAL A 73 -7.60 8.10 3.48
C VAL A 73 -8.67 7.03 3.79
N SER A 74 -8.52 5.84 3.23
CA SER A 74 -9.51 4.75 3.39
C SER A 74 -9.41 4.06 4.76
N GLY A 75 -8.23 4.05 5.38
CA GLY A 75 -8.00 3.26 6.58
C GLY A 75 -8.22 1.77 6.31
N ASP A 76 -7.48 1.22 5.33
CA ASP A 76 -7.62 -0.15 4.83
C ASP A 76 -6.88 -1.23 5.66
N GLY A 77 -6.31 -0.84 6.82
CA GLY A 77 -5.62 -1.74 7.73
C GLY A 77 -4.10 -1.70 7.64
N ASP A 78 -3.55 -0.96 6.69
CA ASP A 78 -2.10 -0.83 6.50
C ASP A 78 -1.43 0.15 7.49
N TRP A 79 -2.12 0.48 8.58
CA TRP A 79 -1.55 1.31 9.66
C TRP A 79 -0.53 0.54 10.50
N GLY A 80 0.27 1.30 11.27
CA GLY A 80 1.28 0.74 12.17
C GLY A 80 0.71 0.23 13.51
N ILE A 81 1.61 -0.01 14.44
CA ILE A 81 1.26 -0.44 15.80
C ILE A 81 0.62 0.69 16.61
N ASP A 82 -0.04 0.32 17.71
CA ASP A 82 -0.63 1.25 18.67
C ASP A 82 0.40 2.28 19.16
N ASN A 83 0.00 3.54 19.12
CA ASN A 83 0.85 4.64 19.55
C ASN A 83 0.24 5.42 20.71
N VAL A 84 0.60 5.02 21.91
CA VAL A 84 0.24 5.70 23.16
C VAL A 84 1.29 6.71 23.61
N ASN A 85 2.39 6.86 22.88
CA ASN A 85 3.48 7.74 23.23
C ASN A 85 3.10 9.21 23.02
N PRO A 86 3.56 10.12 23.91
CA PRO A 86 3.38 11.54 23.71
C PRO A 86 4.08 12.00 22.42
N LYS A 87 3.53 13.05 21.80
CA LYS A 87 4.14 13.63 20.61
C LYS A 87 5.54 14.15 20.91
N PRO A 88 6.52 13.94 20.03
CA PRO A 88 7.87 14.46 20.20
C PRO A 88 7.93 15.99 20.12
N PHE A 89 6.98 16.60 19.39
CA PHE A 89 6.94 18.05 19.18
C PHE A 89 5.49 18.56 19.28
N ASN A 90 5.27 19.66 19.99
CA ASN A 90 3.93 20.25 20.17
C ASN A 90 3.29 20.77 18.87
N TRP A 91 4.12 21.17 17.88
CA TRP A 91 3.64 21.66 16.59
C TRP A 91 3.17 20.54 15.65
N LEU A 92 3.50 19.26 15.95
CA LEU A 92 3.10 18.13 15.12
C LEU A 92 1.60 17.85 15.27
N PRO A 93 0.81 17.84 14.16
CA PRO A 93 -0.60 17.44 14.22
C PRO A 93 -0.78 16.01 14.75
N ASN A 94 -1.88 15.76 15.46
CA ASN A 94 -2.13 14.43 16.04
C ASN A 94 -2.19 13.35 14.95
N TRP A 95 -2.83 13.62 13.83
CA TRP A 95 -2.99 12.66 12.75
C TRP A 95 -1.67 12.26 12.06
N MET A 96 -0.60 13.03 12.24
CA MET A 96 0.75 12.69 11.74
C MET A 96 1.52 11.81 12.73
N TRP A 97 1.10 11.72 13.98
CA TRP A 97 1.81 10.97 15.02
C TRP A 97 1.01 9.80 15.56
N SER A 98 -0.27 10.03 15.84
CA SER A 98 -1.19 9.02 16.35
C SER A 98 -2.56 9.27 15.72
N TYR A 99 -3.04 8.37 14.89
CA TYR A 99 -4.25 8.55 14.12
C TYR A 99 -5.23 7.40 14.36
N THR A 100 -6.49 7.71 14.59
CA THR A 100 -7.54 6.74 14.91
C THR A 100 -8.29 6.20 13.69
N TYR A 101 -7.96 6.69 12.50
CA TYR A 101 -8.59 6.31 11.23
C TYR A 101 -10.13 6.28 11.32
N PRO A 102 -10.78 7.43 11.61
CA PRO A 102 -12.23 7.50 11.61
C PRO A 102 -12.77 7.17 10.22
N HIS A 103 -13.88 6.44 10.19
CA HIS A 103 -14.51 5.95 8.97
C HIS A 103 -13.67 4.93 8.17
N ASN A 104 -12.86 4.13 8.86
CA ASN A 104 -12.04 3.12 8.20
C ASN A 104 -12.90 2.06 7.48
N VAL A 105 -12.46 1.67 6.27
CA VAL A 105 -13.22 0.74 5.40
C VAL A 105 -13.29 -0.68 5.95
N ASN A 106 -12.44 -1.04 6.90
CA ASN A 106 -12.43 -2.35 7.55
C ASN A 106 -13.41 -2.45 8.73
N GLU A 107 -14.07 -1.33 9.09
CA GLU A 107 -15.02 -1.27 10.21
C GLU A 107 -14.42 -1.75 11.54
N VAL A 108 -13.12 -1.49 11.76
CA VAL A 108 -12.39 -1.87 12.97
C VAL A 108 -12.50 -0.79 14.02
N GLY A 109 -12.64 -1.19 15.29
CA GLY A 109 -12.70 -0.29 16.44
C GLY A 109 -14.11 -0.06 16.95
N ASP A 110 -14.34 1.11 17.54
CA ASP A 110 -15.62 1.47 18.14
C ASP A 110 -16.50 2.29 17.19
N PRO A 111 -17.82 2.16 17.29
CA PRO A 111 -18.74 2.92 16.46
C PRO A 111 -18.74 4.41 16.82
N ILE A 112 -18.67 5.26 15.80
CA ILE A 112 -18.73 6.71 15.94
C ILE A 112 -20.18 7.15 16.16
N THR A 113 -20.44 7.82 17.27
CA THR A 113 -21.79 8.31 17.64
C THR A 113 -22.29 9.35 16.64
N GLY A 114 -23.51 9.14 16.11
CA GLY A 114 -24.12 10.08 15.17
C GLY A 114 -23.58 10.01 13.75
N CYS A 115 -22.77 9.02 13.43
CA CYS A 115 -22.29 8.81 12.07
C CYS A 115 -23.43 8.45 11.13
N ILE A 116 -23.47 9.07 9.94
CA ILE A 116 -24.40 8.78 8.85
C ILE A 116 -23.56 8.30 7.66
N GLY A 117 -23.58 7.00 7.37
CA GLY A 117 -22.83 6.44 6.26
C GLY A 117 -22.57 4.95 6.40
N LYS A 118 -21.77 4.39 5.49
CA LYS A 118 -21.46 2.96 5.50
C LYS A 118 -20.35 2.61 6.49
N TYR A 119 -19.36 3.47 6.62
CA TYR A 119 -18.19 3.23 7.44
C TYR A 119 -18.24 4.16 8.66
N CYS A 120 -18.55 3.63 9.83
CA CYS A 120 -18.81 4.40 11.03
C CYS A 120 -17.98 3.96 12.23
N ASN A 121 -16.82 3.38 12.00
CA ASN A 121 -15.94 2.92 13.06
C ASN A 121 -14.62 3.70 13.07
N GLU A 122 -14.04 3.84 14.27
CA GLU A 122 -12.69 4.39 14.47
C GLU A 122 -11.92 3.51 15.46
N LEU A 123 -10.61 3.49 15.34
CA LEU A 123 -9.75 2.72 16.24
C LEU A 123 -9.83 3.29 17.67
N LYS A 124 -9.91 2.39 18.67
CA LYS A 124 -9.92 2.75 20.09
C LYS A 124 -8.66 3.48 20.54
N ILE A 125 -7.53 3.06 19.99
CA ILE A 125 -6.20 3.61 20.29
C ILE A 125 -5.64 4.13 18.97
N GLY A 126 -5.06 5.32 19.00
CA GLY A 126 -4.37 5.85 17.81
C GLY A 126 -3.14 5.02 17.47
N VAL A 127 -2.90 4.84 16.20
CA VAL A 127 -1.79 4.06 15.65
C VAL A 127 -0.83 4.96 14.88
N PHE A 128 0.39 4.48 14.64
CA PHE A 128 1.30 5.18 13.73
C PHE A 128 0.72 5.17 12.31
N PRO A 129 0.56 6.34 11.65
CA PRO A 129 0.07 6.43 10.27
C PRO A 129 1.17 6.03 9.28
N THR A 130 1.50 4.75 9.22
CA THR A 130 2.57 4.22 8.35
C THR A 130 2.37 4.56 6.88
N PRO A 131 1.15 4.52 6.29
CA PRO A 131 0.95 4.95 4.91
C PRO A 131 1.38 6.40 4.67
N PHE A 132 1.15 7.28 5.64
CA PHE A 132 1.58 8.68 5.54
C PHE A 132 3.12 8.81 5.49
N TYR A 133 3.84 8.05 6.31
CA TYR A 133 5.30 8.05 6.29
C TYR A 133 5.85 7.48 4.99
N GLU A 134 5.19 6.46 4.44
CA GLU A 134 5.55 5.88 3.16
C GLU A 134 5.29 6.85 1.99
N ILE A 135 4.19 7.63 2.03
CA ILE A 135 3.93 8.69 1.04
C ILE A 135 5.12 9.64 0.97
N ILE A 136 5.57 10.15 2.13
CA ILE A 136 6.68 11.10 2.20
C ILE A 136 7.98 10.44 1.74
N GLY A 137 8.31 9.26 2.28
CA GLY A 137 9.54 8.55 1.96
C GLY A 137 9.65 8.23 0.46
N CYS A 138 8.60 7.68 -0.13
CA CYS A 138 8.56 7.33 -1.55
C CYS A 138 8.57 8.57 -2.45
N PHE A 139 7.92 9.66 -2.03
CA PHE A 139 7.97 10.92 -2.78
C PHE A 139 9.36 11.55 -2.76
N ILE A 140 10.06 11.51 -1.62
CA ILE A 140 11.47 11.95 -1.53
C ILE A 140 12.35 11.08 -2.42
N LEU A 141 12.20 9.76 -2.38
CA LEU A 141 12.94 8.83 -3.25
C LEU A 141 12.66 9.11 -4.73
N PHE A 142 11.39 9.38 -5.09
CA PHE A 142 11.05 9.82 -6.44
C PHE A 142 11.86 11.06 -6.85
N LEU A 143 11.92 12.11 -6.01
CA LEU A 143 12.65 13.34 -6.31
C LEU A 143 14.16 13.09 -6.45
N ILE A 144 14.74 12.25 -5.58
CA ILE A 144 16.15 11.88 -5.65
C ILE A 144 16.44 11.16 -6.97
N ILE A 145 15.70 10.11 -7.28
CA ILE A 145 15.91 9.32 -8.51
C ILE A 145 15.68 10.18 -9.75
N TRP A 146 14.69 11.07 -9.71
CA TRP A 146 14.43 12.01 -10.81
C TRP A 146 15.57 13.01 -11.02
N SER A 147 16.17 13.48 -9.94
CA SER A 147 17.30 14.44 -10.01
C SER A 147 18.62 13.83 -10.46
N LEU A 148 18.79 12.51 -10.26
CA LEU A 148 20.01 11.79 -10.68
C LEU A 148 19.97 11.35 -12.16
N ARG A 149 18.90 11.60 -12.85
CA ARG A 149 18.65 11.21 -14.24
C ARG A 149 18.89 12.35 -15.22
#